data_4e8f0c7b3a8f9f49388d1b859dcbfab1
#
_entry.id   4e8f0c7b3a8f9f49388d1b859dcbfab1
#
_cell.length_a   1.000
_cell.length_b   1.000
_cell.length_c   1.000
_cell.angle_alpha   90.00
_cell.angle_beta   90.00
_cell.angle_gamma   90.00
#
_symmetry.space_group_name_H-M   'P 1'
#
loop_
_entity.id
_entity.type
_entity.pdbx_description
1 polymer ?
#
loop_
_entity_poly.entity_id
_entity_poly.type
_entity_poly.pdbx_seq_one_letter_code
_entity_poly.pdbx_strand_id
1 'polypeptide(L)'
;MGPINWVGVILAAIGMTAVLLAIARSKATSALWMLPLALVSSAMLGHALARIGAEKLAAKPQLFFMQSGGLALAFVIPALFISQARHGVSLRQTAIDGAAFLAAYLAMGAVFWALA
;
A
#
# COMPACT_ATOMS: atom_id res chain seq x y z
N MET A 1 22.71 2.64 0.14
CA MET A 1 21.36 2.90 -0.38
C MET A 1 21.25 2.30 -1.78
N GLY A 2 20.35 1.34 -1.98
CA GLY A 2 20.18 0.72 -3.29
C GLY A 2 19.29 1.55 -4.20
N PRO A 3 19.25 1.23 -5.49
CA PRO A 3 18.33 1.89 -6.42
C PRO A 3 16.89 1.48 -6.13
N ILE A 4 15.96 2.37 -6.49
CA ILE A 4 14.54 2.05 -6.38
C ILE A 4 14.20 1.02 -7.46
N ASN A 5 13.45 -0.01 -7.08
CA ASN A 5 12.97 -1.00 -8.03
C ASN A 5 11.70 -0.47 -8.73
N TRP A 6 11.90 0.22 -9.85
CA TRP A 6 10.79 0.85 -10.58
C TRP A 6 9.80 -0.15 -11.18
N VAL A 7 10.28 -1.34 -11.58
CA VAL A 7 9.37 -2.42 -12.00
C VAL A 7 8.50 -2.84 -10.84
N GLY A 8 9.08 -2.98 -9.65
CA GLY A 8 8.34 -3.26 -8.43
C GLY A 8 7.34 -2.16 -8.10
N VAL A 9 7.70 -0.90 -8.28
CA VAL A 9 6.80 0.24 -8.05
C VAL A 9 5.55 0.13 -8.93
N ILE A 10 5.73 -0.13 -10.21
CA ILE A 10 4.60 -0.24 -11.14
C ILE A 10 3.73 -1.45 -10.80
N LEU A 11 4.34 -2.62 -10.58
CA LEU A 11 3.59 -3.83 -10.25
C LEU A 11 2.91 -3.75 -8.89
N ALA A 12 3.56 -3.11 -7.91
CA ALA A 12 2.95 -2.90 -6.60
C ALA A 12 1.74 -1.97 -6.68
N ALA A 13 1.80 -0.92 -7.50
CA ALA A 13 0.68 -0.02 -7.71
C ALA A 13 -0.51 -0.76 -8.36
N ILE A 14 -0.24 -1.62 -9.32
CA ILE A 14 -1.27 -2.45 -9.93
C ILE A 14 -1.86 -3.40 -8.90
N GLY A 15 -1.03 -4.05 -8.09
CA GLY A 15 -1.47 -4.96 -7.02
C GLY A 15 -2.35 -4.26 -5.99
N MET A 16 -1.96 -3.07 -5.54
CA MET A 16 -2.75 -2.26 -4.61
C MET A 16 -4.11 -1.92 -5.21
N THR A 17 -4.12 -1.46 -6.45
CA THR A 17 -5.37 -1.10 -7.13
C THR A 17 -6.29 -2.31 -7.27
N ALA A 18 -5.74 -3.47 -7.66
CA ALA A 18 -6.52 -4.69 -7.79
C ALA A 18 -7.15 -5.12 -6.47
N VAL A 19 -6.39 -5.06 -5.37
CA VAL A 19 -6.90 -5.41 -4.05
C VAL A 19 -8.02 -4.45 -3.62
N LEU A 20 -7.85 -3.15 -3.84
CA LEU A 20 -8.86 -2.16 -3.49
C LEU A 20 -10.15 -2.34 -4.30
N LEU A 21 -10.02 -2.63 -5.60
CA LEU A 21 -11.20 -2.90 -6.44
C LEU A 21 -11.94 -4.15 -6.00
N ALA A 22 -11.20 -5.20 -5.61
CA ALA A 22 -11.79 -6.47 -5.20
C ALA A 22 -12.46 -6.39 -3.82
N ILE A 23 -11.77 -5.83 -2.83
CA ILE A 23 -12.25 -5.81 -1.44
C ILE A 23 -13.26 -4.69 -1.21
N ALA A 24 -12.94 -3.48 -1.67
CA ALA A 24 -13.80 -2.31 -1.48
C ALA A 24 -14.97 -2.26 -2.48
N ARG A 25 -15.05 -3.22 -3.39
CA ARG A 25 -16.08 -3.30 -4.44
C ARG A 25 -16.23 -1.99 -5.22
N SER A 26 -15.10 -1.35 -5.47
CA SER A 26 -15.08 -0.11 -6.25
C SER A 26 -15.40 -0.38 -7.71
N LYS A 27 -15.99 0.62 -8.37
CA LYS A 27 -16.25 0.55 -9.80
C LYS A 27 -14.93 0.54 -10.58
N ALA A 28 -14.91 -0.14 -11.73
CA ALA A 28 -13.72 -0.19 -12.57
C ALA A 28 -13.21 1.20 -12.98
N THR A 29 -14.11 2.16 -13.17
CA THR A 29 -13.76 3.55 -13.48
C THR A 29 -12.91 4.20 -12.38
N SER A 30 -13.04 3.72 -11.13
CA SER A 30 -12.22 4.23 -10.01
C SER A 30 -10.74 3.92 -10.21
N ALA A 31 -10.39 2.91 -11.00
CA ALA A 31 -9.00 2.58 -11.28
C ALA A 31 -8.25 3.73 -11.94
N LEU A 32 -8.94 4.58 -12.72
CA LEU A 32 -8.35 5.76 -13.35
C LEU A 32 -7.79 6.75 -12.32
N TRP A 33 -8.40 6.82 -11.15
CA TRP A 33 -7.95 7.66 -10.04
C TRP A 33 -7.02 6.90 -9.10
N MET A 34 -7.28 5.61 -8.88
CA MET A 34 -6.50 4.79 -7.95
C MET A 34 -5.08 4.56 -8.44
N LEU A 35 -4.89 4.30 -9.74
CA LEU A 35 -3.56 3.99 -10.27
C LEU A 35 -2.54 5.10 -10.06
N PRO A 36 -2.82 6.37 -10.39
CA PRO A 36 -1.86 7.45 -10.13
C PRO A 36 -1.54 7.60 -8.64
N LEU A 37 -2.55 7.50 -7.78
CA LEU A 37 -2.36 7.60 -6.33
C LEU A 37 -1.60 6.39 -5.78
N ALA A 38 -1.90 5.20 -6.29
CA ALA A 38 -1.17 4.00 -5.91
C ALA A 38 0.29 4.06 -6.35
N LEU A 39 0.59 4.69 -7.50
CA LEU A 39 1.96 4.90 -7.95
C LEU A 39 2.73 5.78 -6.96
N VAL A 40 2.11 6.82 -6.42
CA VAL A 40 2.74 7.66 -5.40
C VAL A 40 3.06 6.83 -4.16
N SER A 41 2.09 6.06 -3.67
CA SER A 41 2.29 5.22 -2.48
C SER A 41 3.37 4.16 -2.70
N SER A 42 3.34 3.48 -3.84
CA SER A 42 4.32 2.44 -4.13
C SER A 42 5.72 3.01 -4.38
N ALA A 43 5.82 4.20 -4.97
CA ALA A 43 7.10 4.88 -5.13
C ALA A 43 7.72 5.24 -3.76
N MET A 44 6.91 5.72 -2.84
CA MET A 44 7.37 6.01 -1.48
C MET A 44 7.80 4.74 -0.75
N LEU A 45 7.03 3.67 -0.89
CA LEU A 45 7.41 2.38 -0.30
C LEU A 45 8.71 1.85 -0.93
N GLY A 46 8.82 1.93 -2.25
CA GLY A 46 10.05 1.53 -2.95
C GLY A 46 11.26 2.33 -2.52
N HIS A 47 11.07 3.62 -2.31
CA HIS A 47 12.12 4.50 -1.80
C HIS A 47 12.53 4.11 -0.37
N ALA A 48 11.55 3.86 0.49
CA ALA A 48 11.81 3.43 1.87
C ALA A 48 12.57 2.10 1.90
N LEU A 49 12.18 1.14 1.07
CA LEU A 49 12.86 -0.15 0.97
C LEU A 49 14.27 -0.01 0.42
N ALA A 50 14.48 0.88 -0.56
CA ALA A 50 15.81 1.15 -1.09
C ALA A 50 16.73 1.76 -0.01
N ARG A 51 16.19 2.58 0.87
CA ARG A 51 16.95 3.16 1.98
C ARG A 51 17.35 2.12 3.01
N ILE A 52 16.51 1.11 3.24
CA ILE A 52 16.86 -0.02 4.12
C ILE A 52 18.03 -0.80 3.51
N GLY A 53 17.99 -1.01 2.21
CA GLY A 53 19.03 -1.69 1.47
C GLY A 53 18.75 -3.17 1.25
N ALA A 54 19.15 -3.66 0.09
CA ALA A 54 18.89 -5.04 -0.32
C ALA A 54 19.47 -6.07 0.65
N GLU A 55 20.62 -5.78 1.24
CA GLU A 55 21.31 -6.69 2.15
C GLU A 55 20.49 -6.94 3.42
N LYS A 56 19.97 -5.86 4.04
CA LYS A 56 19.13 -5.99 5.23
C LYS A 56 17.81 -6.64 4.91
N LEU A 57 17.21 -6.31 3.76
CA LEU A 57 15.95 -6.91 3.35
C LEU A 57 16.09 -8.41 3.09
N ALA A 58 17.20 -8.84 2.50
CA ALA A 58 17.47 -10.26 2.29
C ALA A 58 17.65 -11.00 3.61
N ALA A 59 18.30 -10.37 4.59
CA ALA A 59 18.52 -10.96 5.90
C ALA A 59 17.24 -11.03 6.74
N LYS A 60 16.33 -10.06 6.56
CA LYS A 60 15.07 -9.97 7.31
C LYS A 60 13.91 -9.69 6.37
N PRO A 61 13.40 -10.71 5.65
CA PRO A 61 12.32 -10.50 4.67
C PRO A 61 11.04 -9.90 5.26
N GLN A 62 10.79 -10.09 6.55
CA GLN A 62 9.63 -9.51 7.22
C GLN A 62 9.61 -7.97 7.15
N LEU A 63 10.75 -7.34 6.88
CA LEU A 63 10.82 -5.88 6.76
C LEU A 63 9.97 -5.35 5.59
N PHE A 64 9.79 -6.14 4.53
CA PHE A 64 8.89 -5.76 3.44
C PHE A 64 7.48 -5.52 3.95
N PHE A 65 7.00 -6.43 4.80
CA PHE A 65 5.64 -6.35 5.35
C PHE A 65 5.54 -5.37 6.51
N MET A 66 6.57 -5.28 7.33
CA MET A 66 6.61 -4.30 8.42
C MET A 66 6.57 -2.87 7.88
N GLN A 67 7.32 -2.61 6.81
CA GLN A 67 7.36 -1.28 6.21
C GLN A 67 6.03 -0.93 5.54
N SER A 68 5.49 -1.84 4.72
CA SER A 68 4.23 -1.59 4.03
C SER A 68 3.04 -1.56 4.98
N GLY A 69 2.93 -2.55 5.86
CA GLY A 69 1.87 -2.60 6.87
C GLY A 69 1.97 -1.46 7.87
N GLY A 70 3.20 -1.08 8.26
CA GLY A 70 3.45 0.03 9.16
C GLY A 70 2.97 1.36 8.61
N LEU A 71 3.19 1.62 7.32
CA LEU A 71 2.67 2.82 6.66
C LEU A 71 1.15 2.87 6.69
N ALA A 72 0.49 1.73 6.40
CA ALA A 72 -0.96 1.65 6.45
C ALA A 72 -1.48 1.90 7.87
N LEU A 73 -0.91 1.24 8.86
CA LEU A 73 -1.37 1.34 10.24
C LEU A 73 -1.10 2.71 10.86
N ALA A 74 0.03 3.32 10.53
CA ALA A 74 0.45 4.57 11.16
C ALA A 74 -0.09 5.82 10.47
N PHE A 75 -0.29 5.77 9.16
CA PHE A 75 -0.62 6.97 8.37
C PHE A 75 -1.94 6.85 7.63
N VAL A 76 -2.16 5.76 6.91
CA VAL A 76 -3.34 5.62 6.05
C VAL A 76 -4.61 5.43 6.87
N ILE A 77 -4.60 4.48 7.78
CA ILE A 77 -5.79 4.14 8.57
C ILE A 77 -6.21 5.29 9.49
N PRO A 78 -5.31 5.91 10.27
CA PRO A 78 -5.70 7.07 11.06
C PRO A 78 -6.26 8.22 10.22
N ALA A 79 -5.64 8.53 9.09
CA ALA A 79 -6.12 9.58 8.19
C ALA A 79 -7.50 9.24 7.62
N LEU A 80 -7.72 7.97 7.26
CA LEU A 80 -8.99 7.50 6.75
C LEU A 80 -10.09 7.63 7.78
N PHE A 81 -9.84 7.23 9.02
CA PHE A 81 -10.81 7.35 10.12
C PHE A 81 -11.20 8.80 10.37
N ILE A 82 -10.22 9.70 10.41
CA ILE A 82 -10.47 11.12 10.60
C ILE A 82 -11.31 11.68 9.45
N SER A 83 -10.92 11.40 8.22
CA SER A 83 -11.60 11.90 7.03
C SER A 83 -13.03 11.40 6.94
N GLN A 84 -13.24 10.11 7.13
CA GLN A 84 -14.57 9.50 7.01
C GLN A 84 -15.49 9.91 8.16
N ALA A 85 -14.95 10.09 9.36
CA ALA A 85 -15.72 10.61 10.50
C ALA A 85 -16.26 12.01 10.19
N ARG A 86 -15.45 12.86 9.56
CA ARG A 86 -15.87 14.21 9.16
C ARG A 86 -16.98 14.21 8.11
N HIS A 87 -17.07 13.17 7.31
CA HIS A 87 -18.08 13.04 6.25
C HIS A 87 -19.26 12.16 6.65
N GLY A 88 -19.36 11.80 7.93
CA GLY A 88 -20.49 11.04 8.43
C GLY A 88 -20.54 9.58 7.99
N VAL A 89 -19.41 9.03 7.55
CA VAL A 89 -19.33 7.61 7.18
C VAL A 89 -19.39 6.75 8.45
N SER A 90 -20.12 5.63 8.40
CA SER A 90 -20.27 4.75 9.56
C SER A 90 -18.91 4.16 9.97
N LEU A 91 -18.76 3.88 11.26
CA LEU A 91 -17.56 3.24 11.80
C LEU A 91 -17.32 1.88 11.15
N ARG A 92 -18.39 1.13 10.89
CA ARG A 92 -18.29 -0.16 10.22
C ARG A 92 -17.70 -0.02 8.82
N GLN A 93 -18.20 0.92 8.03
CA GLN A 93 -17.68 1.14 6.68
C GLN A 93 -16.23 1.60 6.71
N THR A 94 -15.88 2.48 7.65
CA THR A 94 -14.50 2.93 7.83
C THR A 94 -13.58 1.77 8.18
N ALA A 95 -14.03 0.85 9.04
CA ALA A 95 -13.24 -0.33 9.40
C ALA A 95 -13.01 -1.24 8.20
N ILE A 96 -14.04 -1.43 7.37
CA ILE A 96 -13.93 -2.22 6.13
C ILE A 96 -12.91 -1.58 5.19
N ASP A 97 -13.01 -0.28 4.97
CA ASP A 97 -12.09 0.45 4.10
C ASP A 97 -10.65 0.41 4.66
N GLY A 98 -10.50 0.55 5.97
CA GLY A 98 -9.19 0.44 6.63
C GLY A 98 -8.56 -0.93 6.43
N ALA A 99 -9.35 -1.99 6.56
CA ALA A 99 -8.88 -3.35 6.32
C ALA A 99 -8.48 -3.54 4.85
N ALA A 100 -9.24 -2.95 3.91
CA ALA A 100 -8.92 -3.01 2.49
C ALA A 100 -7.59 -2.31 2.19
N PHE A 101 -7.34 -1.14 2.79
CA PHE A 101 -6.06 -0.42 2.61
C PHE A 101 -4.90 -1.18 3.24
N LEU A 102 -5.10 -1.79 4.42
CA LEU A 102 -4.05 -2.62 5.03
C LEU A 102 -3.69 -3.78 4.12
N ALA A 103 -4.69 -4.49 3.59
CA ALA A 103 -4.48 -5.59 2.66
C ALA A 103 -3.75 -5.11 1.39
N ALA A 104 -4.15 -3.95 0.86
CA ALA A 104 -3.53 -3.37 -0.34
C ALA A 104 -2.05 -3.03 -0.10
N TYR A 105 -1.73 -2.45 1.05
CA TYR A 105 -0.34 -2.12 1.39
C TYR A 105 0.50 -3.35 1.63
N LEU A 106 -0.06 -4.38 2.28
CA LEU A 106 0.63 -5.66 2.45
C LEU A 106 0.87 -6.34 1.09
N ALA A 107 -0.08 -6.21 0.17
CA ALA A 107 0.09 -6.71 -1.20
C ALA A 107 1.26 -6.01 -1.91
N MET A 108 1.40 -4.69 -1.73
CA MET A 108 2.56 -3.96 -2.26
C MET A 108 3.87 -4.50 -1.68
N GLY A 109 3.91 -4.73 -0.37
CA GLY A 109 5.07 -5.32 0.28
C GLY A 109 5.42 -6.69 -0.28
N ALA A 110 4.40 -7.52 -0.53
CA ALA A 110 4.57 -8.84 -1.12
C ALA A 110 5.14 -8.77 -2.54
N VAL A 111 4.69 -7.81 -3.34
CA VAL A 111 5.21 -7.61 -4.71
C VAL A 111 6.70 -7.24 -4.66
N PHE A 112 7.08 -6.29 -3.81
CA PHE A 112 8.49 -5.91 -3.67
C PHE A 112 9.32 -7.09 -3.18
N TRP A 113 8.81 -7.86 -2.24
CA TRP A 113 9.49 -9.05 -1.75
C TRP A 113 9.70 -10.09 -2.85
N ALA A 114 8.65 -10.33 -3.65
CA ALA A 114 8.72 -11.32 -4.74
C ALA A 114 9.72 -10.93 -5.83
N LEU A 115 9.94 -9.62 -6.02
CA LEU A 115 10.85 -9.08 -7.04
C LEU A 115 12.24 -8.76 -6.47
N ALA A 116 12.46 -9.02 -5.20
CA ALA A 116 13.75 -8.74 -4.56
C ALA A 116 14.84 -9.73 -4.96
#